data_1bed710d7051be222285e9717f8f6666
#
_entry.id   1bed710d7051be222285e9717f8f6666
#
_cell.length_a   1.000
_cell.length_b   1.000
_cell.length_c   1.000
_cell.angle_alpha   90.00
_cell.angle_beta   90.00
_cell.angle_gamma   90.00
#
_symmetry.space_group_name_H-M   'P 1'
#
loop_
_entity.id
_entity.type
_entity.pdbx_description
1 polymer ?
#
loop_
_entity_poly.entity_id
_entity_poly.type
_entity_poly.pdbx_seq_one_letter_code
_entity_poly.pdbx_strand_id
1 'polypeptide(L)'
;MTLWGFLMQITRVTVRTFQNKEHAELFINFAQSSNEKLKEQDFKINMQIVQSISLPNQVISIWTYENENHMKSIRKVLSQFNPIPNSLMPKEIAYEGNARILET
;
A
#
# COMPACT_ATOMS: atom_id res chain seq x y z
N MET A 1 -9.75 -24.76 -3.73
CA MET A 1 -10.89 -24.01 -4.27
C MET A 1 -10.59 -22.55 -4.37
N THR A 2 -10.67 -22.07 -5.58
CA THR A 2 -10.37 -20.67 -5.88
C THR A 2 -11.28 -19.68 -5.20
N LEU A 3 -12.55 -20.02 -5.03
CA LEU A 3 -13.52 -19.16 -4.37
C LEU A 3 -13.13 -18.84 -2.92
N TRP A 4 -12.65 -19.85 -2.19
CA TRP A 4 -12.19 -19.66 -0.82
C TRP A 4 -10.95 -18.79 -0.74
N GLY A 5 -10.00 -19.00 -1.65
CA GLY A 5 -8.81 -18.14 -1.73
C GLY A 5 -9.19 -16.70 -1.97
N PHE A 6 -10.18 -16.46 -2.81
CA PHE A 6 -10.71 -15.14 -3.12
C PHE A 6 -11.28 -14.44 -1.89
N LEU A 7 -12.11 -15.17 -1.12
CA LEU A 7 -12.75 -14.63 0.09
C LEU A 7 -11.77 -14.34 1.20
N MET A 8 -10.59 -14.97 1.18
CA MET A 8 -9.54 -14.77 2.20
C MET A 8 -8.61 -13.61 1.87
N GLN A 9 -8.61 -13.12 0.64
CA GLN A 9 -7.78 -11.98 0.25
C GLN A 9 -8.26 -10.70 0.94
N ILE A 10 -7.28 -9.89 1.34
CA ILE A 10 -7.54 -8.60 1.96
C ILE A 10 -6.96 -7.52 1.08
N THR A 11 -7.78 -6.54 0.71
CA THR A 11 -7.34 -5.34 0.01
C THR A 11 -7.39 -4.16 0.96
N ARG A 12 -6.28 -3.46 1.08
CA ARG A 12 -6.19 -2.24 1.87
C ARG A 12 -6.00 -1.06 0.94
N VAL A 13 -6.89 -0.10 1.05
CA VAL A 13 -6.82 1.16 0.30
C VAL A 13 -6.51 2.26 1.29
N THR A 14 -5.42 2.97 1.07
CA THR A 14 -5.01 4.08 1.94
C THR A 14 -4.91 5.34 1.12
N VAL A 15 -5.64 6.37 1.53
CA VAL A 15 -5.57 7.69 0.92
C VAL A 15 -4.73 8.58 1.83
N ARG A 16 -3.62 9.09 1.31
CA ARG A 16 -2.70 9.96 2.04
C ARG A 16 -2.67 11.33 1.39
N THR A 17 -2.89 12.35 2.20
CA THR A 17 -2.80 13.74 1.76
C THR A 17 -1.58 14.37 2.43
N PHE A 18 -0.59 14.70 1.61
CA PHE A 18 0.67 15.31 2.05
C PHE A 18 0.55 16.82 2.05
N GLN A 19 1.51 17.47 2.66
CA GLN A 19 1.54 18.93 2.74
C GLN A 19 1.70 19.59 1.37
N ASN A 20 2.45 18.93 0.47
CA ASN A 20 2.70 19.44 -0.88
C ASN A 20 3.03 18.27 -1.83
N LYS A 21 3.17 18.60 -3.12
CA LYS A 21 3.47 17.63 -4.17
C LYS A 21 4.82 16.95 -3.95
N GLU A 22 5.83 17.70 -3.53
CA GLU A 22 7.18 17.18 -3.33
C GLU A 22 7.21 16.11 -2.24
N HIS A 23 6.47 16.31 -1.17
CA HIS A 23 6.34 15.30 -0.11
C HIS A 23 5.65 14.04 -0.62
N ALA A 24 4.63 14.19 -1.46
CA ALA A 24 3.95 13.07 -2.09
C ALA A 24 4.91 12.25 -2.96
N GLU A 25 5.74 12.92 -3.75
CA GLU A 25 6.73 12.26 -4.61
C GLU A 25 7.81 11.54 -3.81
N LEU A 26 8.26 12.13 -2.70
CA LEU A 26 9.18 11.45 -1.79
C LEU A 26 8.56 10.18 -1.21
N PHE A 27 7.30 10.24 -0.84
CA PHE A 27 6.60 9.05 -0.36
C PHE A 27 6.51 7.97 -1.44
N ILE A 28 6.21 8.34 -2.68
CA ILE A 28 6.14 7.39 -3.79
C ILE A 28 7.49 6.69 -3.98
N ASN A 29 8.59 7.43 -3.95
CA ASN A 29 9.93 6.87 -4.05
C ASN A 29 10.21 5.91 -2.89
N PHE A 30 9.80 6.29 -1.69
CA PHE A 30 9.93 5.45 -0.50
C PHE A 30 9.14 4.14 -0.66
N ALA A 31 7.91 4.22 -1.17
CA ALA A 31 7.08 3.04 -1.40
C ALA A 31 7.70 2.10 -2.45
N GLN A 32 8.27 2.65 -3.52
CA GLN A 32 8.98 1.86 -4.53
C GLN A 32 10.18 1.14 -3.92
N SER A 33 10.95 1.82 -3.09
CA SER A 33 12.09 1.22 -2.39
C SER A 33 11.64 0.11 -1.45
N SER A 34 10.56 0.30 -0.73
CA SER A 34 9.99 -0.72 0.16
C SER A 34 9.54 -1.96 -0.62
N ASN A 35 8.93 -1.75 -1.78
CA ASN A 35 8.52 -2.85 -2.65
C ASN A 35 9.72 -3.69 -3.11
N GLU A 36 10.82 -3.04 -3.48
CA GLU A 36 12.04 -3.75 -3.86
C GLU A 36 12.58 -4.60 -2.71
N LYS A 37 12.57 -4.08 -1.49
CA LYS A 37 13.00 -4.83 -0.31
C LYS A 37 12.11 -6.04 -0.02
N LEU A 38 10.81 -5.90 -0.23
CA LEU A 38 9.88 -7.02 -0.08
C LEU A 38 10.15 -8.10 -1.12
N LYS A 39 10.44 -7.73 -2.36
CA LYS A 39 10.82 -8.67 -3.42
C LYS A 39 12.09 -9.43 -3.06
N GLU A 40 13.08 -8.76 -2.52
CA GLU A 40 14.34 -9.38 -2.09
C GLU A 40 14.12 -10.45 -1.01
N GLN A 41 13.07 -10.32 -0.22
CA GLN A 41 12.71 -11.28 0.82
C GLN A 41 11.63 -12.27 0.36
N ASP A 42 11.42 -12.40 -0.94
CA ASP A 42 10.48 -13.33 -1.55
C ASP A 42 9.01 -13.10 -1.18
N PHE A 43 8.67 -11.92 -0.70
CA PHE A 43 7.26 -11.58 -0.51
C PHE A 43 6.61 -11.26 -1.85
N LYS A 44 5.48 -11.87 -2.09
CA LYS A 44 4.65 -11.58 -3.26
C LYS A 44 3.47 -10.76 -2.81
N ILE A 45 3.45 -9.51 -3.21
CA ILE A 45 2.34 -8.62 -2.90
C ILE A 45 1.97 -7.82 -4.14
N ASN A 46 0.68 -7.63 -4.30
CA ASN A 46 0.15 -6.78 -5.36
C ASN A 46 -0.06 -5.38 -4.78
N MET A 47 0.70 -4.42 -5.29
CA MET A 47 0.65 -3.05 -4.79
C MET A 47 0.51 -2.09 -5.97
N GLN A 48 -0.43 -1.16 -5.85
CA GLN A 48 -0.58 -0.05 -6.78
C GLN A 48 -0.45 1.26 -6.02
N ILE A 49 0.23 2.21 -6.64
CA ILE A 49 0.33 3.58 -6.13
C ILE A 49 -0.26 4.51 -7.19
N VAL A 50 -1.22 5.32 -6.78
CA VAL A 50 -1.89 6.26 -7.67
C VAL A 50 -1.72 7.67 -7.11
N GLN A 51 -1.09 8.54 -7.88
CA GLN A 51 -1.01 9.97 -7.53
C GLN A 51 -2.14 10.71 -8.25
N SER A 52 -2.89 11.51 -7.51
CA SER A 52 -3.99 12.28 -8.08
C SER A 52 -3.49 13.30 -9.09
N ILE A 53 -4.18 13.40 -10.22
CA ILE A 53 -3.87 14.39 -11.26
C ILE A 53 -4.31 15.79 -10.79
N SER A 54 -5.50 15.89 -10.23
CA SER A 54 -6.06 17.17 -9.79
C SER A 54 -5.49 17.67 -8.46
N LEU A 55 -5.08 16.73 -7.58
CA LEU A 55 -4.50 17.04 -6.27
C LEU A 55 -3.18 16.26 -6.13
N PRO A 56 -2.08 16.74 -6.73
CA PRO A 56 -0.83 15.96 -6.77
C PRO A 56 -0.19 15.69 -5.41
N ASN A 57 -0.65 16.35 -4.35
CA ASN A 57 -0.24 16.06 -2.98
C ASN A 57 -1.01 14.87 -2.37
N GLN A 58 -1.93 14.26 -3.11
CA GLN A 58 -2.71 13.12 -2.65
C GLN A 58 -2.26 11.85 -3.35
N VAL A 59 -1.98 10.82 -2.56
CA VAL A 59 -1.52 9.51 -3.04
C VAL A 59 -2.41 8.42 -2.48
N ILE A 60 -2.84 7.52 -3.35
CA ILE A 60 -3.66 6.37 -3.00
C ILE A 60 -2.80 5.11 -3.14
N SER A 61 -2.72 4.32 -2.09
CA SER A 61 -2.05 3.02 -2.11
C SER A 61 -3.10 1.92 -2.08
N ILE A 62 -2.97 0.94 -2.97
CA ILE A 62 -3.87 -0.20 -3.03
C ILE A 62 -3.00 -1.46 -2.90
N TRP A 63 -3.15 -2.16 -1.78
CA TRP A 63 -2.37 -3.35 -1.47
C TRP A 63 -3.30 -4.55 -1.36
N THR A 64 -2.95 -5.65 -2.01
CA THR A 64 -3.72 -6.89 -1.90
C THR A 64 -2.84 -7.97 -1.28
N TYR A 65 -3.29 -8.49 -0.15
CA TYR A 65 -2.64 -9.55 0.61
C TYR A 65 -3.39 -10.86 0.43
N GLU A 66 -2.69 -11.98 0.50
CA GLU A 66 -3.30 -13.30 0.35
C GLU A 66 -4.28 -13.61 1.49
N ASN A 67 -3.94 -13.19 2.70
CA ASN A 67 -4.74 -13.40 3.91
C ASN A 67 -4.22 -12.51 5.02
N GLU A 68 -4.84 -12.62 6.19
CA GLU A 68 -4.47 -11.80 7.34
C GLU A 68 -3.04 -12.06 7.83
N ASN A 69 -2.62 -13.31 7.85
CA ASN A 69 -1.26 -13.66 8.27
C ASN A 69 -0.21 -13.07 7.33
N HIS A 70 -0.46 -13.14 6.03
CA HIS A 70 0.39 -12.53 5.02
C HIS A 70 0.51 -11.02 5.23
N MET A 71 -0.61 -10.36 5.47
CA MET A 71 -0.64 -8.93 5.76
C MET A 71 0.19 -8.60 6.99
N LYS A 72 0.02 -9.33 8.08
CA LYS A 72 0.78 -9.11 9.32
C LYS A 72 2.27 -9.30 9.12
N SER A 73 2.66 -10.33 8.36
CA SER A 73 4.07 -10.61 8.07
C SER A 73 4.71 -9.47 7.28
N ILE A 74 4.03 -8.97 6.27
CA ILE A 74 4.52 -7.86 5.44
C ILE A 74 4.63 -6.58 6.27
N ARG A 75 3.63 -6.27 7.08
CA ARG A 75 3.66 -5.08 7.94
C ARG A 75 4.80 -5.14 8.95
N LYS A 76 5.08 -6.32 9.49
CA LYS A 76 6.20 -6.53 10.39
C LYS A 76 7.53 -6.24 9.69
N VAL A 77 7.70 -6.75 8.48
CA VAL A 77 8.92 -6.51 7.69
C VAL A 77 9.06 -5.01 7.39
N LEU A 78 7.99 -4.36 6.95
CA LEU A 78 8.03 -2.93 6.62
C LEU A 78 8.35 -2.06 7.83
N SER A 79 7.91 -2.46 9.02
CA SER A 79 8.20 -1.70 10.25
C SER A 79 9.68 -1.72 10.63
N GLN A 80 10.45 -2.67 10.09
CA GLN A 80 11.89 -2.78 10.31
C GLN A 80 12.71 -1.92 9.34
N PHE A 81 12.07 -1.46 8.28
CA PHE A 81 12.70 -0.58 7.30
C PHE A 81 12.48 0.88 7.72
N ASN A 82 12.99 1.78 6.92
CA ASN A 82 12.96 3.21 7.22
C ASN A 82 11.54 3.70 7.52
N PRO A 83 11.26 4.13 8.74
CA PRO A 83 9.96 4.74 9.03
C PRO A 83 9.81 6.04 8.24
N ILE A 84 8.56 6.40 7.93
CA ILE A 84 8.27 7.67 7.27
C ILE A 84 8.69 8.80 8.24
N PRO A 85 9.56 9.73 7.81
CA PRO A 85 9.94 10.84 8.67
C PRO A 85 8.73 11.65 9.13
N ASN A 86 8.76 12.14 10.36
CA ASN A 86 7.65 12.94 10.91
C ASN A 86 7.32 14.16 10.04
N SER A 87 8.32 14.73 9.39
CA SER A 87 8.14 15.87 8.47
C SER A 87 7.30 15.53 7.24
N LEU A 88 7.17 14.24 6.90
CA LEU A 88 6.36 13.78 5.77
C LEU A 88 5.02 13.19 6.18
N MET A 89 4.69 13.17 7.48
CA MET A 89 3.48 12.51 7.96
C MET A 89 2.23 13.10 7.32
N PRO A 90 1.52 12.32 6.51
CA PRO A 90 0.31 12.79 5.85
C PRO A 90 -0.93 12.65 6.73
N LYS A 91 -2.00 13.29 6.33
CA LYS A 91 -3.34 12.90 6.78
C LYS A 91 -3.69 11.60 6.07
N GLU A 92 -4.20 10.64 6.81
CA GLU A 92 -4.37 9.29 6.29
C GLU A 92 -5.76 8.75 6.59
N ILE A 93 -6.39 8.18 5.56
CA ILE A 93 -7.65 7.44 5.68
C ILE A 93 -7.41 6.08 5.05
N ALA A 94 -7.74 5.02 5.78
CA ALA A 94 -7.50 3.66 5.31
C ALA A 94 -8.76 2.81 5.43
N TYR A 95 -8.95 1.94 4.44
CA TYR A 95 -10.03 0.97 4.37
C TYR A 95 -9.47 -0.41 4.12
N GLU A 96 -10.03 -1.41 4.76
CA GLU A 96 -9.69 -2.81 4.52
C GLU A 96 -10.95 -3.59 4.18
N GLY A 97 -10.84 -4.49 3.22
CA GLY A 97 -11.97 -5.31 2.81
C GLY A 97 -11.57 -6.36 1.79
N ASN A 98 -12.56 -7.04 1.28
CA ASN A 98 -12.36 -8.04 0.24
C ASN A 98 -12.77 -7.45 -1.10
N ALA A 99 -11.82 -7.34 -2.01
CA ALA A 99 -12.07 -6.78 -3.34
C ALA A 99 -12.84 -7.79 -4.19
N ARG A 100 -13.68 -7.28 -5.07
CA ARG A 100 -14.34 -8.06 -6.11
C ARG A 100 -13.95 -7.47 -7.45
N ILE A 101 -13.55 -8.35 -8.35
CA ILE A 101 -13.20 -7.95 -9.71
C ILE A 101 -14.44 -8.16 -10.58
N LEU A 102 -14.92 -7.07 -11.17
CA LEU A 102 -16.08 -7.10 -12.05
C LEU A 102 -15.58 -7.03 -13.49
N GLU A 103 -15.93 -8.03 -14.28
CA GLU A 103 -15.59 -8.06 -15.70
C GLU A 103 -16.77 -7.54 -16.53
N THR A 104 -16.46 -6.74 -17.54
CA THR A 104 -17.46 -6.19 -18.46
C THR A 104 -17.23 -6.67 -19.88
#